data_19a164f04b578ccdae8190452e5d0714
#
_entry.id   19a164f04b578ccdae8190452e5d0714
#
_cell.length_a   1.000
_cell.length_b   1.000
_cell.length_c   1.000
_cell.angle_alpha   90.00
_cell.angle_beta   90.00
_cell.angle_gamma   90.00
#
_symmetry.space_group_name_H-M   'P 1'
#
loop_
_entity.id
_entity.type
_entity.pdbx_description
1 polymer ?
#
loop_
_entity_poly.entity_id
_entity_poly.type
_entity_poly.pdbx_seq_one_letter_code
_entity_poly.pdbx_strand_id
1 'polypeptide(L)'
;MRIWAGLVLLACAAPGAAEQTLFGPMRNGAQFVCADLNEVGATPSSAIGYWILGFWSGLNAANDALVGDGTTANGVIGEVKLYCSSHPAVSLPQATLDTYNAMNKARRRSARR
;
A
#
# COMPACT_ATOMS: atom_id res chain seq x y z
N MET A 1 -1.72 52.99 23.01
CA MET A 1 -1.20 52.14 21.95
C MET A 1 -1.84 50.76 22.06
N ARG A 2 -2.68 50.45 21.13
CA ARG A 2 -3.29 49.10 21.11
C ARG A 2 -2.50 48.28 20.13
N ILE A 3 -1.81 47.28 20.68
CA ILE A 3 -1.13 46.28 19.84
C ILE A 3 -2.19 45.27 19.46
N TRP A 4 -2.60 45.29 18.22
CA TRP A 4 -3.38 44.22 17.63
C TRP A 4 -2.43 43.07 17.37
N ALA A 5 -2.37 42.12 18.28
CA ALA A 5 -1.77 40.83 17.95
C ALA A 5 -2.75 40.17 16.98
N GLY A 6 -2.44 40.30 15.71
CA GLY A 6 -3.10 39.54 14.68
C GLY A 6 -2.81 38.08 14.93
N LEU A 7 -3.82 37.36 15.41
CA LEU A 7 -3.77 35.91 15.47
C LEU A 7 -3.74 35.41 14.02
N VAL A 8 -2.55 35.17 13.49
CA VAL A 8 -2.40 34.44 12.25
C VAL A 8 -2.74 32.98 12.59
N LEU A 9 -4.00 32.64 12.44
CA LEU A 9 -4.39 31.25 12.35
C LEU A 9 -3.74 30.68 11.08
N LEU A 10 -2.53 30.13 11.25
CA LEU A 10 -2.03 29.18 10.30
C LEU A 10 -2.99 27.98 10.35
N ALA A 11 -3.96 28.00 9.47
CA ALA A 11 -4.66 26.79 9.15
C ALA A 11 -3.64 25.85 8.48
N CYS A 12 -2.98 25.01 9.30
CA CYS A 12 -2.36 23.81 8.79
C CYS A 12 -3.50 22.98 8.22
N ALA A 13 -3.79 23.14 6.94
CA ALA A 13 -4.57 22.16 6.22
C ALA A 13 -3.81 20.84 6.39
N ALA A 14 -4.35 19.95 7.23
CA ALA A 14 -3.85 18.59 7.27
C ALA A 14 -3.88 18.07 5.84
N PRO A 15 -2.74 17.61 5.28
CA PRO A 15 -2.76 17.01 3.95
C PRO A 15 -3.82 15.92 3.96
N GLY A 16 -4.79 16.02 3.07
CA GLY A 16 -5.77 14.96 2.87
C GLY A 16 -5.04 13.66 2.57
N ALA A 17 -5.63 12.52 2.89
CA ALA A 17 -5.07 11.20 2.61
C ALA A 17 -4.61 11.05 1.14
N ALA A 18 -5.20 11.82 0.21
CA ALA A 18 -4.83 11.86 -1.21
C ALA A 18 -3.44 12.45 -1.47
N GLU A 19 -2.88 13.23 -0.53
CA GLU A 19 -1.56 13.85 -0.68
C GLU A 19 -0.44 12.99 -0.11
N GLN A 20 -0.78 11.95 0.60
CA GLN A 20 0.16 10.91 0.97
C GLN A 20 0.37 10.01 -0.24
N THR A 21 1.08 10.55 -1.22
CA THR A 21 1.39 9.83 -2.43
C THR A 21 2.41 8.75 -2.14
N LEU A 22 1.92 7.57 -1.89
CA LEU A 22 2.70 6.39 -2.18
C LEU A 22 2.80 6.34 -3.71
N PHE A 23 3.98 6.60 -4.22
CA PHE A 23 4.23 6.48 -5.64
C PHE A 23 3.97 5.04 -6.07
N GLY A 24 3.10 4.86 -7.02
CA GLY A 24 2.72 3.57 -7.54
C GLY A 24 2.56 3.60 -9.05
N PRO A 25 2.23 2.46 -9.64
CA PRO A 25 2.00 2.39 -11.07
C PRO A 25 0.82 3.26 -11.47
N MET A 26 0.88 3.74 -12.70
CA MET A 26 -0.12 4.61 -13.32
C MET A 26 -0.81 3.87 -14.45
N ARG A 27 -2.07 4.16 -14.65
CA ARG A 27 -2.83 3.69 -15.80
C ARG A 27 -3.62 4.86 -16.38
N ASN A 28 -3.43 5.12 -17.68
CA ASN A 28 -4.11 6.21 -18.39
C ASN A 28 -3.97 7.57 -17.68
N GLY A 29 -2.78 7.86 -17.13
CA GLY A 29 -2.50 9.11 -16.44
C GLY A 29 -3.04 9.20 -15.01
N ALA A 30 -3.67 8.15 -14.50
CA ALA A 30 -4.20 8.08 -13.14
C ALA A 30 -3.50 6.99 -12.33
N GLN A 31 -3.57 7.10 -11.02
CA GLN A 31 -3.02 6.07 -10.14
C GLN A 31 -3.72 4.73 -10.36
N PHE A 32 -2.93 3.67 -10.43
CA PHE A 32 -3.43 2.31 -10.55
C PHE A 32 -4.18 1.91 -9.26
N VAL A 33 -5.43 1.47 -9.42
CA VAL A 33 -6.29 1.06 -8.30
C VAL A 33 -6.62 -0.43 -8.37
N CYS A 34 -7.19 -0.95 -7.29
CA CYS A 34 -7.59 -2.36 -7.21
C CYS A 34 -8.51 -2.79 -8.35
N ALA A 35 -9.43 -1.94 -8.80
CA ALA A 35 -10.28 -2.24 -9.95
C ALA A 35 -9.46 -2.54 -11.22
N ASP A 36 -8.35 -1.82 -11.43
CA ASP A 36 -7.44 -2.07 -12.54
C ASP A 36 -6.76 -3.44 -12.39
N LEU A 37 -6.32 -3.78 -11.18
CA LEU A 37 -5.73 -5.09 -10.90
C LEU A 37 -6.73 -6.23 -11.15
N ASN A 38 -7.97 -6.04 -10.73
CA ASN A 38 -9.04 -7.02 -10.95
C ASN A 38 -9.29 -7.25 -12.45
N GLU A 39 -9.11 -6.21 -13.27
CA GLU A 39 -9.28 -6.29 -14.72
C GLU A 39 -8.09 -6.93 -15.42
N VAL A 40 -6.87 -6.45 -15.14
CA VAL A 40 -5.68 -6.87 -15.90
C VAL A 40 -4.93 -8.04 -15.26
N GLY A 41 -5.16 -8.29 -13.98
CA GLY A 41 -4.44 -9.33 -13.24
C GLY A 41 -2.97 -8.97 -12.98
N ALA A 42 -2.28 -9.90 -12.34
CA ALA A 42 -0.84 -9.82 -12.11
C ALA A 42 -0.26 -11.22 -11.96
N THR A 43 0.96 -11.40 -12.45
CA THR A 43 1.79 -12.58 -12.25
C THR A 43 3.17 -12.14 -11.74
N PRO A 44 3.99 -13.05 -11.18
CA PRO A 44 5.34 -12.67 -10.74
C PRO A 44 6.22 -12.08 -11.83
N SER A 45 5.92 -12.34 -13.10
CA SER A 45 6.67 -11.83 -14.25
C SER A 45 6.01 -10.66 -14.96
N SER A 46 4.82 -10.25 -14.56
CA SER A 46 4.18 -9.05 -15.10
C SER A 46 4.75 -7.78 -14.46
N ALA A 47 4.64 -6.64 -15.16
CA ALA A 47 5.10 -5.35 -14.62
C ALA A 47 4.46 -5.02 -13.27
N ILE A 48 3.16 -5.25 -13.15
CA ILE A 48 2.43 -5.02 -11.88
C ILE A 48 2.89 -6.00 -10.80
N GLY A 49 3.11 -7.26 -11.15
CA GLY A 49 3.65 -8.25 -10.23
C GLY A 49 5.04 -7.87 -9.71
N TYR A 50 5.94 -7.43 -10.58
CA TYR A 50 7.25 -6.91 -10.18
C TYR A 50 7.14 -5.70 -9.25
N TRP A 51 6.21 -4.81 -9.54
CA TRP A 51 5.98 -3.65 -8.69
C TRP A 51 5.54 -4.07 -7.28
N ILE A 52 4.56 -4.96 -7.17
CA ILE A 52 4.06 -5.49 -5.89
C ILE A 52 5.21 -6.13 -5.10
N LEU A 53 5.97 -7.01 -5.75
CA LEU A 53 7.06 -7.73 -5.10
C LEU A 53 8.20 -6.79 -4.68
N GLY A 54 8.52 -5.78 -5.49
CA GLY A 54 9.52 -4.77 -5.16
C GLY A 54 9.09 -3.91 -3.98
N PHE A 55 7.85 -3.47 -3.96
CA PHE A 55 7.28 -2.71 -2.85
C PHE A 55 7.28 -3.55 -1.56
N TRP A 56 6.88 -4.81 -1.66
CA TRP A 56 6.89 -5.75 -0.55
C TRP A 56 8.30 -5.97 0.01
N SER A 57 9.26 -6.17 -0.86
CA SER A 57 10.67 -6.34 -0.49
C SER A 57 11.21 -5.09 0.20
N GLY A 58 10.83 -3.91 -0.26
CA GLY A 58 11.17 -2.64 0.37
C GLY A 58 10.57 -2.52 1.79
N LEU A 59 9.33 -2.93 1.98
CA LEU A 59 8.70 -2.97 3.29
C LEU A 59 9.42 -3.93 4.25
N ASN A 60 9.79 -5.11 3.76
CA ASN A 60 10.58 -6.05 4.56
C ASN A 60 11.94 -5.46 4.97
N ALA A 61 12.62 -4.82 4.04
CA ALA A 61 13.91 -4.16 4.34
C ALA A 61 13.74 -3.04 5.36
N ALA A 62 12.72 -2.19 5.20
CA ALA A 62 12.46 -1.06 6.09
C ALA A 62 12.06 -1.51 7.51
N ASN A 63 11.39 -2.63 7.64
CA ASN A 63 10.90 -3.14 8.92
C ASN A 63 11.79 -4.24 9.53
N ASP A 64 12.89 -4.58 8.89
CA ASP A 64 13.75 -5.70 9.28
C ASP A 64 12.90 -6.97 9.50
N ALA A 65 12.09 -7.31 8.53
CA ALA A 65 11.09 -8.35 8.61
C ALA A 65 11.16 -9.28 7.40
N LEU A 66 10.56 -10.45 7.52
CA LEU A 66 10.42 -11.45 6.46
C LEU A 66 8.94 -11.82 6.29
N VAL A 67 8.09 -10.82 6.12
CA VAL A 67 6.66 -11.02 5.86
C VAL A 67 6.51 -11.71 4.50
N GLY A 68 5.76 -12.79 4.48
CA GLY A 68 5.63 -13.66 3.31
C GLY A 68 6.60 -14.83 3.30
N ASP A 69 7.48 -14.95 4.31
CA ASP A 69 8.29 -16.14 4.49
C ASP A 69 7.36 -17.36 4.65
N GLY A 70 7.67 -18.45 3.95
CA GLY A 70 6.81 -19.63 3.90
C GLY A 70 5.74 -19.60 2.81
N THR A 71 5.60 -18.51 2.06
CA THR A 71 4.80 -18.46 0.84
C THR A 71 5.68 -18.18 -0.38
N THR A 72 5.07 -18.04 -1.54
CA THR A 72 5.75 -17.78 -2.81
C THR A 72 5.42 -16.37 -3.32
N ALA A 73 6.13 -15.92 -4.36
CA ALA A 73 5.78 -14.69 -5.07
C ALA A 73 4.32 -14.72 -5.56
N ASN A 74 3.86 -15.84 -6.10
CA ASN A 74 2.45 -16.03 -6.45
C ASN A 74 1.53 -15.91 -5.25
N GLY A 75 1.93 -16.42 -4.10
CA GLY A 75 1.18 -16.32 -2.87
C GLY A 75 1.00 -14.89 -2.40
N VAL A 76 2.07 -14.10 -2.41
CA VAL A 76 2.03 -12.67 -2.06
C VAL A 76 1.11 -11.90 -3.02
N ILE A 77 1.30 -12.09 -4.32
CA ILE A 77 0.45 -11.44 -5.33
C ILE A 77 -1.00 -11.89 -5.17
N GLY A 78 -1.24 -13.16 -4.90
CA GLY A 78 -2.57 -13.71 -4.68
C GLY A 78 -3.28 -13.05 -3.50
N GLU A 79 -2.57 -12.77 -2.41
CA GLU A 79 -3.15 -12.07 -1.25
C GLU A 79 -3.51 -10.62 -1.59
N VAL A 80 -2.70 -9.92 -2.35
CA VAL A 80 -3.03 -8.56 -2.82
C VAL A 80 -4.25 -8.59 -3.74
N LYS A 81 -4.30 -9.56 -4.66
CA LYS A 81 -5.48 -9.75 -5.54
C LYS A 81 -6.75 -10.04 -4.75
N LEU A 82 -6.66 -10.86 -3.72
CA LEU A 82 -7.79 -11.17 -2.85
C LEU A 82 -8.30 -9.91 -2.12
N TYR A 83 -7.40 -9.12 -1.57
CA TYR A 83 -7.75 -7.83 -0.98
C TYR A 83 -8.45 -6.92 -2.00
N CYS A 84 -7.87 -6.81 -3.19
CA CYS A 84 -8.40 -5.95 -4.24
C CYS A 84 -9.79 -6.39 -4.74
N SER A 85 -10.13 -7.67 -4.64
CA SER A 85 -11.44 -8.18 -5.08
C SER A 85 -12.60 -7.54 -4.33
N SER A 86 -12.39 -7.10 -3.09
CA SER A 86 -13.39 -6.44 -2.27
C SER A 86 -13.10 -4.96 -1.98
N HIS A 87 -12.05 -4.39 -2.56
CA HIS A 87 -11.64 -3.00 -2.34
C HIS A 87 -11.31 -2.28 -3.67
N PRO A 88 -12.25 -2.20 -4.62
CA PRO A 88 -11.91 -1.77 -5.99
C PRO A 88 -11.40 -0.34 -6.10
N ALA A 89 -11.75 0.54 -5.17
CA ALA A 89 -11.36 1.95 -5.21
C ALA A 89 -10.02 2.23 -4.53
N VAL A 90 -9.44 1.25 -3.82
CA VAL A 90 -8.18 1.43 -3.09
C VAL A 90 -7.02 1.44 -4.09
N SER A 91 -6.07 2.36 -3.90
CA SER A 91 -4.85 2.39 -4.72
C SER A 91 -4.01 1.14 -4.52
N LEU A 92 -3.29 0.72 -5.55
CA LEU A 92 -2.44 -0.48 -5.46
C LEU A 92 -1.37 -0.36 -4.37
N PRO A 93 -0.67 0.78 -4.18
CA PRO A 93 0.24 0.93 -3.06
C PRO A 93 -0.43 0.72 -1.70
N GLN A 94 -1.60 1.30 -1.50
CA GLN A 94 -2.33 1.15 -0.24
C GLN A 94 -2.82 -0.28 -0.04
N ALA A 95 -3.34 -0.90 -1.09
CA ALA A 95 -3.78 -2.30 -1.05
C ALA A 95 -2.62 -3.24 -0.69
N THR A 96 -1.45 -3.00 -1.28
CA THR A 96 -0.24 -3.79 -0.99
C THR A 96 0.22 -3.59 0.46
N LEU A 97 0.20 -2.35 0.94
CA LEU A 97 0.56 -2.02 2.33
C LEU A 97 -0.43 -2.67 3.32
N ASP A 98 -1.71 -2.56 3.07
CA ASP A 98 -2.74 -3.14 3.94
C ASP A 98 -2.63 -4.67 4.00
N THR A 99 -2.38 -5.30 2.85
CA THR A 99 -2.14 -6.75 2.76
C THR A 99 -0.87 -7.14 3.54
N TYR A 100 0.21 -6.40 3.36
CA TYR A 100 1.46 -6.59 4.09
C TYR A 100 1.24 -6.53 5.60
N ASN A 101 0.57 -5.50 6.07
CA ASN A 101 0.31 -5.30 7.49
C ASN A 101 -0.57 -6.42 8.07
N ALA A 102 -1.57 -6.88 7.34
CA ALA A 102 -2.41 -7.99 7.76
C ALA A 102 -1.62 -9.30 7.87
N MET A 103 -0.76 -9.59 6.90
CA MET A 103 0.09 -10.79 6.95
C MET A 103 1.13 -10.71 8.06
N ASN A 104 1.71 -9.53 8.27
CA ASN A 104 2.65 -9.32 9.37
C ASN A 104 2.00 -9.53 10.74
N LYS A 105 0.79 -9.05 10.92
CA LYS A 105 0.01 -9.24 12.14
C LYS A 105 -0.31 -10.73 12.38
N ALA A 106 -0.71 -11.44 11.34
CA ALA A 106 -0.98 -12.88 11.39
C ALA A 106 0.30 -13.66 11.75
N ARG A 107 1.45 -13.31 11.16
CA ARG A 107 2.75 -13.91 11.48
C ARG A 107 3.13 -13.72 12.94
N ARG A 108 2.95 -12.52 13.47
CA ARG A 108 3.24 -12.23 14.88
C ARG A 108 2.36 -13.01 15.83
N ARG A 109 1.08 -13.19 15.49
CA ARG A 109 0.16 -14.03 16.29
C ARG A 109 0.61 -15.49 16.31
N SER A 110 1.02 -16.02 15.18
CA SER A 110 1.51 -17.41 15.09
C SER A 110 2.79 -17.62 15.90
N ALA A 111 3.69 -16.64 15.93
CA ALA A 111 4.94 -16.71 16.68
C ALA A 111 4.74 -16.68 18.19
N ARG A 112 3.58 -16.22 18.69
CA ARG A 112 3.25 -16.14 20.12
C ARG A 112 2.59 -17.41 20.68
N ARG A 113 2.30 -18.37 19.84
CA ARG A 113 1.65 -19.63 20.25
C ARG A 113 2.67 -20.71 20.61
#